data_f1df5fcfffa2b7482a7fce2c1a1e5c93
#
_entry.id   f1df5fcfffa2b7482a7fce2c1a1e5c93
#
_cell.length_a   1.000
_cell.length_b   1.000
_cell.length_c   1.000
_cell.angle_alpha   90.00
_cell.angle_beta   90.00
_cell.angle_gamma   90.00
#
_symmetry.space_group_name_H-M   'P 1'
#
loop_
_entity.id
_entity.type
_entity.pdbx_description
1 polymer ?
#
loop_
_entity_poly.entity_id
_entity_poly.type
_entity_poly.pdbx_seq_one_letter_code
_entity_poly.pdbx_strand_id
1 'polypeptide(L)'
;ELVGASVGAWRMAALARPDAEDALGRLVHSYVEDQNYDERPTADDVARACRRLARAVQDGRPFEVRPGVTLTLVTSRARGALGGRESKLAFGRIALSNAVSRHRLARHLERVLFVHGRTFMGEPYDAFGSTVVRLDASNVEDALVASGTIPVICSPVRSIAGAPPGNYWDGALVDYHLQLPY
;
A
#
# COMPACT_ATOMS: atom_id res chain seq x y z
N GLU A 1 1.45 -17.72 3.02
CA GLU A 1 1.34 -16.42 2.35
C GLU A 1 1.26 -15.31 3.40
N LEU A 2 1.97 -14.20 3.17
CA LEU A 2 1.90 -12.97 3.95
C LEU A 2 1.21 -11.91 3.10
N VAL A 3 0.06 -11.40 3.57
CA VAL A 3 -0.73 -10.40 2.87
C VAL A 3 -0.92 -9.20 3.78
N GLY A 4 -0.72 -8.00 3.26
CA GLY A 4 -0.87 -6.79 4.05
C GLY A 4 -1.37 -5.58 3.25
N ALA A 5 -2.17 -4.76 3.91
CA ALA A 5 -2.58 -3.43 3.48
C ALA A 5 -2.19 -2.41 4.55
N SER A 6 -1.93 -1.16 4.16
CA SER A 6 -1.57 -0.07 5.08
C SER A 6 -0.34 -0.44 5.95
N VAL A 7 -0.37 -0.13 7.23
CA VAL A 7 0.69 -0.54 8.20
C VAL A 7 0.91 -2.05 8.21
N GLY A 8 -0.14 -2.84 7.90
CA GLY A 8 -0.03 -4.29 7.73
C GLY A 8 0.93 -4.69 6.61
N ALA A 9 0.96 -3.94 5.51
CA ALA A 9 1.90 -4.19 4.41
C ALA A 9 3.36 -4.07 4.86
N TRP A 10 3.71 -3.07 5.66
CA TRP A 10 5.07 -2.89 6.19
C TRP A 10 5.48 -4.02 7.14
N ARG A 11 4.54 -4.46 8.02
CA ARG A 11 4.78 -5.59 8.92
C ARG A 11 4.98 -6.89 8.14
N MET A 12 4.13 -7.16 7.14
CA MET A 12 4.27 -8.36 6.31
C MET A 12 5.55 -8.33 5.47
N ALA A 13 5.94 -7.17 4.96
CA ALA A 13 7.21 -7.00 4.25
C ALA A 13 8.42 -7.27 5.16
N ALA A 14 8.41 -6.78 6.40
CA ALA A 14 9.46 -7.06 7.37
C ALA A 14 9.50 -8.55 7.73
N LEU A 15 8.35 -9.18 8.00
CA LEU A 15 8.24 -10.61 8.30
C LEU A 15 8.67 -11.50 7.13
N ALA A 16 8.54 -11.04 5.89
CA ALA A 16 8.93 -11.79 4.71
C ALA A 16 10.45 -11.89 4.51
N ARG A 17 11.22 -11.00 5.13
CA ARG A 17 12.68 -10.95 4.96
C ARG A 17 13.40 -12.14 5.63
N PRO A 18 14.60 -12.51 5.15
CA PRO A 18 15.45 -13.49 5.84
C PRO A 18 15.81 -13.06 7.28
N ASP A 19 16.00 -11.73 7.50
CA ASP A 19 16.29 -11.09 8.79
C ASP A 19 15.02 -10.52 9.45
N ALA A 20 13.93 -11.27 9.49
CA ALA A 20 12.59 -10.80 9.87
C ALA A 20 12.52 -10.12 11.25
N GLU A 21 13.23 -10.66 12.25
CA GLU A 21 13.27 -10.11 13.61
C GLU A 21 13.92 -8.72 13.62
N ASP A 22 15.07 -8.59 13.01
CA ASP A 22 15.78 -7.31 12.88
C ASP A 22 15.00 -6.31 12.07
N ALA A 23 14.37 -6.75 10.95
CA ALA A 23 13.54 -5.90 10.10
C ALA A 23 12.30 -5.37 10.83
N LEU A 24 11.65 -6.19 11.66
CA LEU A 24 10.57 -5.75 12.53
C LEU A 24 11.08 -4.78 13.60
N GLY A 25 12.22 -5.05 14.21
CA GLY A 25 12.84 -4.14 15.18
C GLY A 25 13.11 -2.77 14.58
N ARG A 26 13.69 -2.71 13.37
CA ARG A 26 13.92 -1.45 12.64
C ARG A 26 12.62 -0.73 12.29
N LEU A 27 11.60 -1.48 11.84
CA LEU A 27 10.29 -0.90 11.54
C LEU A 27 9.66 -0.28 12.78
N VAL A 28 9.66 -1.00 13.91
CA VAL A 28 9.10 -0.50 15.18
C VAL A 28 9.86 0.73 15.66
N HIS A 29 11.19 0.69 15.66
CA HIS A 29 12.02 1.83 16.03
C HIS A 29 11.69 3.06 15.17
N SER A 30 11.73 2.90 13.84
CA SER A 30 11.44 4.01 12.94
C SER A 30 9.99 4.51 13.04
N TYR A 31 9.05 3.64 13.35
CA TYR A 31 7.64 4.01 13.52
C TYR A 31 7.39 4.78 14.84
N VAL A 32 8.07 4.41 15.92
CA VAL A 32 7.84 4.97 17.26
C VAL A 32 8.77 6.15 17.54
N GLU A 33 10.05 6.03 17.19
CA GLU A 33 11.08 6.98 17.59
C GLU A 33 11.38 8.04 16.51
N ASP A 34 11.32 7.67 15.23
CA ASP A 34 11.73 8.56 14.14
C ASP A 34 10.58 9.39 13.55
N GLN A 35 9.32 9.12 13.93
CA GLN A 35 8.16 9.88 13.46
C GLN A 35 7.93 11.14 14.30
N ASN A 36 8.86 12.07 14.21
CA ASN A 36 8.68 13.39 14.77
C ASN A 36 8.05 14.31 13.73
N TYR A 37 6.85 14.77 13.99
CA TYR A 37 6.15 15.75 13.16
C TYR A 37 6.10 17.08 13.90
N ASP A 38 6.21 18.17 13.15
CA ASP A 38 5.81 19.48 13.64
C ASP A 38 4.31 19.48 13.98
N GLU A 39 3.84 20.46 14.75
CA GLU A 39 2.43 20.55 15.18
C GLU A 39 1.41 20.45 14.02
N ARG A 40 1.82 20.82 12.80
CA ARG A 40 0.98 20.75 11.59
C ARG A 40 1.78 20.18 10.41
N PRO A 41 1.95 18.85 10.32
CA PRO A 41 2.69 18.23 9.24
C PRO A 41 2.02 18.49 7.88
N THR A 42 2.83 18.77 6.88
CA THR A 42 2.39 18.86 5.49
C THR A 42 2.26 17.45 4.88
N ALA A 43 1.57 17.34 3.74
CA ALA A 43 1.49 16.08 2.99
C ALA A 43 2.88 15.54 2.60
N ASP A 44 3.83 16.43 2.33
CA ASP A 44 5.21 16.06 1.98
C ASP A 44 5.98 15.54 3.20
N ASP A 45 5.71 16.08 4.41
CA ASP A 45 6.32 15.57 5.65
C ASP A 45 5.87 14.12 5.92
N VAL A 46 4.58 13.87 5.75
CA VAL A 46 4.02 12.51 5.90
C VAL A 46 4.56 11.58 4.83
N ALA A 47 4.64 12.02 3.57
CA ALA A 47 5.21 11.22 2.49
C ALA A 47 6.68 10.86 2.74
N ARG A 48 7.49 11.81 3.25
CA ARG A 48 8.88 11.56 3.65
C ARG A 48 8.96 10.55 4.80
N ALA A 49 8.07 10.64 5.79
CA ALA A 49 8.02 9.69 6.89
C ALA A 49 7.68 8.27 6.39
N CYS A 50 6.67 8.13 5.52
CA CYS A 50 6.34 6.83 4.90
C CYS A 50 7.53 6.25 4.13
N ARG A 51 8.29 7.07 3.39
CA ARG A 51 9.50 6.60 2.69
C ARG A 51 10.60 6.17 3.66
N ARG A 52 10.80 6.88 4.77
CA ARG A 52 11.75 6.45 5.81
C ARG A 52 11.39 5.08 6.35
N LEU A 53 10.10 4.86 6.68
CA LEU A 53 9.61 3.55 7.15
C LEU A 53 9.81 2.43 6.13
N ALA A 54 9.48 2.68 4.86
CA ALA A 54 9.69 1.70 3.79
C ALA A 54 11.18 1.34 3.66
N ARG A 55 12.07 2.33 3.77
CA ARG A 55 13.53 2.12 3.75
C ARG A 55 14.06 1.43 5.00
N ALA A 56 13.50 1.70 6.18
CA ALA A 56 13.88 1.02 7.41
C ALA A 56 13.64 -0.49 7.32
N VAL A 57 12.56 -0.91 6.67
CA VAL A 57 12.31 -2.34 6.40
C VAL A 57 13.44 -2.95 5.54
N GLN A 58 13.91 -2.21 4.52
CA GLN A 58 14.95 -2.68 3.60
C GLN A 58 16.38 -2.53 4.16
N ASP A 59 16.65 -1.48 4.94
CA ASP A 59 17.94 -1.15 5.54
C ASP A 59 19.09 -1.06 4.53
N GLY A 60 18.80 -0.50 3.34
CA GLY A 60 19.78 -0.43 2.25
C GLY A 60 20.18 -1.78 1.65
N ARG A 61 19.63 -2.88 2.12
CA ARG A 61 19.87 -4.24 1.62
C ARG A 61 19.04 -4.51 0.38
N PRO A 62 19.45 -5.44 -0.50
CA PRO A 62 18.62 -5.88 -1.61
C PRO A 62 17.25 -6.38 -1.14
N PHE A 63 16.23 -6.16 -1.98
CA PHE A 63 14.93 -6.75 -1.75
C PHE A 63 15.04 -8.28 -1.84
N GLU A 64 14.73 -8.93 -0.73
CA GLU A 64 14.78 -10.39 -0.62
C GLU A 64 13.63 -10.88 0.24
N VAL A 65 13.00 -11.95 -0.22
CA VAL A 65 11.95 -12.68 0.51
C VAL A 65 12.49 -14.07 0.84
N ARG A 66 12.37 -14.48 2.09
CA ARG A 66 12.87 -15.79 2.55
C ARG A 66 12.20 -16.93 1.77
N PRO A 67 12.93 -18.04 1.54
CA PRO A 67 12.41 -19.18 0.79
C PRO A 67 11.09 -19.72 1.35
N GLY A 68 10.16 -20.09 0.45
CA GLY A 68 8.87 -20.66 0.82
C GLY A 68 7.82 -19.64 1.28
N VAL A 69 8.16 -18.34 1.29
CA VAL A 69 7.21 -17.27 1.63
C VAL A 69 6.74 -16.56 0.37
N THR A 70 5.44 -16.34 0.29
CA THR A 70 4.82 -15.42 -0.67
C THR A 70 4.45 -14.14 0.06
N LEU A 71 4.78 -13.00 -0.53
CA LEU A 71 4.43 -11.67 -0.02
C LEU A 71 3.49 -10.96 -0.98
N THR A 72 2.36 -10.49 -0.48
CA THR A 72 1.38 -9.68 -1.23
C THR A 72 1.14 -8.36 -0.51
N LEU A 73 1.48 -7.25 -1.19
CA LEU A 73 1.20 -5.90 -0.72
C LEU A 73 -0.03 -5.37 -1.46
N VAL A 74 -1.04 -4.96 -0.71
CA VAL A 74 -2.29 -4.44 -1.26
C VAL A 74 -2.21 -2.92 -1.35
N THR A 75 -2.55 -2.39 -2.51
CA THR A 75 -2.73 -0.96 -2.76
C THR A 75 -4.05 -0.73 -3.48
N SER A 76 -4.52 0.49 -3.51
CA SER A 76 -5.64 0.91 -4.35
C SER A 76 -5.17 1.89 -5.42
N ARG A 77 -5.69 1.78 -6.64
CA ARG A 77 -5.45 2.71 -7.74
C ARG A 77 -6.71 3.46 -8.11
N ALA A 78 -6.64 4.78 -8.21
CA ALA A 78 -7.75 5.60 -8.65
C ALA A 78 -8.01 5.43 -10.16
N ARG A 79 -9.29 5.30 -10.54
CA ARG A 79 -9.77 5.17 -11.91
C ARG A 79 -10.55 6.40 -12.36
N GLY A 80 -10.62 6.63 -13.67
CA GLY A 80 -11.46 7.65 -14.29
C GLY A 80 -11.08 9.08 -13.88
N ALA A 81 -12.07 9.91 -13.61
CA ALA A 81 -11.88 11.33 -13.27
C ALA A 81 -11.05 11.57 -11.98
N LEU A 82 -10.89 10.55 -11.15
CA LEU A 82 -10.08 10.60 -9.93
C LEU A 82 -8.60 10.32 -10.19
N GLY A 83 -8.28 9.68 -11.30
CA GLY A 83 -6.90 9.36 -11.69
C GLY A 83 -6.04 10.60 -11.99
N GLY A 84 -6.65 11.75 -12.28
CA GLY A 84 -5.95 12.97 -12.69
C GLY A 84 -6.07 14.18 -11.77
N ARG A 85 -6.90 14.14 -10.73
CA ARG A 85 -7.14 15.30 -9.85
C ARG A 85 -6.95 14.97 -8.37
N GLU A 86 -6.02 15.64 -7.75
CA GLU A 86 -5.85 15.70 -6.29
C GLU A 86 -6.88 16.67 -5.70
N SER A 87 -8.15 16.31 -5.71
CA SER A 87 -9.20 17.17 -5.16
C SER A 87 -9.72 16.58 -3.85
N LYS A 88 -9.59 17.32 -2.76
CA LYS A 88 -10.20 16.98 -1.45
C LYS A 88 -11.70 16.70 -1.59
N LEU A 89 -12.38 17.40 -2.53
CA LEU A 89 -13.79 17.19 -2.86
C LEU A 89 -14.03 15.83 -3.54
N ALA A 90 -13.11 15.36 -4.39
CA ALA A 90 -13.21 14.05 -5.02
C ALA A 90 -13.11 12.93 -3.98
N PHE A 91 -12.19 13.05 -3.01
CA PHE A 91 -12.06 12.09 -1.91
C PHE A 91 -13.23 12.16 -0.92
N GLY A 92 -13.77 13.33 -0.65
CA GLY A 92 -15.02 13.47 0.12
C GLY A 92 -16.19 12.70 -0.53
N ARG A 93 -16.30 12.74 -1.85
CA ARG A 93 -17.27 11.94 -2.61
C ARG A 93 -16.99 10.43 -2.56
N ILE A 94 -15.73 10.02 -2.54
CA ILE A 94 -15.34 8.61 -2.38
C ILE A 94 -15.73 8.13 -0.98
N ALA A 95 -15.40 8.88 0.06
CA ALA A 95 -15.74 8.53 1.44
C ALA A 95 -17.27 8.40 1.61
N LEU A 96 -18.04 9.31 1.01
CA LEU A 96 -19.49 9.25 0.99
C LEU A 96 -20.01 8.06 0.16
N SER A 97 -19.39 7.75 -0.97
CA SER A 97 -19.69 6.57 -1.78
C SER A 97 -19.46 5.28 -1.01
N ASN A 98 -18.39 5.20 -0.22
CA ASN A 98 -18.07 4.03 0.60
C ASN A 98 -19.14 3.80 1.70
N ALA A 99 -19.61 4.88 2.31
CA ALA A 99 -20.71 4.83 3.30
C ALA A 99 -22.02 4.29 2.69
N VAL A 100 -22.21 4.43 1.36
CA VAL A 100 -23.44 4.03 0.66
C VAL A 100 -23.32 2.64 0.02
N SER A 101 -22.22 2.28 -0.62
CA SER A 101 -22.06 0.97 -1.29
C SER A 101 -20.63 0.72 -1.79
N ARG A 102 -20.06 -0.46 -1.46
CA ARG A 102 -18.78 -0.94 -2.04
C ARG A 102 -18.81 -1.02 -3.57
N HIS A 103 -19.95 -1.35 -4.18
CA HIS A 103 -20.09 -1.39 -5.63
C HIS A 103 -19.93 -0.02 -6.30
N ARG A 104 -20.32 1.06 -5.64
CA ARG A 104 -20.09 2.41 -6.14
C ARG A 104 -18.63 2.80 -6.02
N LEU A 105 -17.97 2.41 -4.93
CA LEU A 105 -16.54 2.64 -4.71
C LEU A 105 -15.70 1.92 -5.78
N ALA A 106 -16.07 0.69 -6.14
CA ALA A 106 -15.39 -0.13 -7.16
C ALA A 106 -15.36 0.49 -8.57
N ARG A 107 -16.25 1.47 -8.86
CA ARG A 107 -16.19 2.24 -10.11
C ARG A 107 -15.04 3.25 -10.14
N HIS A 108 -14.54 3.63 -8.97
CA HIS A 108 -13.55 4.69 -8.81
C HIS A 108 -12.19 4.18 -8.36
N LEU A 109 -12.16 3.01 -7.74
CA LEU A 109 -10.95 2.37 -7.25
C LEU A 109 -10.84 0.95 -7.80
N GLU A 110 -9.61 0.50 -8.02
CA GLU A 110 -9.29 -0.90 -8.23
C GLU A 110 -8.25 -1.36 -7.23
N ARG A 111 -8.20 -2.63 -6.96
CA ARG A 111 -7.17 -3.29 -6.16
C ARG A 111 -5.95 -3.52 -7.03
N VAL A 112 -4.77 -3.16 -6.54
CA VAL A 112 -3.51 -3.53 -7.16
C VAL A 112 -2.68 -4.31 -6.15
N LEU A 113 -2.36 -5.54 -6.50
CA LEU A 113 -1.61 -6.49 -5.70
C LEU A 113 -0.19 -6.57 -6.20
N PHE A 114 0.77 -6.13 -5.39
CA PHE A 114 2.19 -6.35 -5.66
C PHE A 114 2.62 -7.64 -5.00
N VAL A 115 3.01 -8.63 -5.80
CA VAL A 115 3.18 -10.01 -5.37
C VAL A 115 4.59 -10.53 -5.64
N HIS A 116 5.26 -11.02 -4.60
CA HIS A 116 6.42 -11.87 -4.71
C HIS A 116 6.02 -13.32 -4.45
N GLY A 117 6.25 -14.19 -5.42
CA GLY A 117 5.80 -15.58 -5.37
C GLY A 117 4.41 -15.77 -5.99
N ARG A 118 3.58 -16.59 -5.37
CA ARG A 118 2.26 -16.97 -5.87
C ARG A 118 1.17 -16.54 -4.89
N THR A 119 0.23 -15.71 -5.31
CA THR A 119 -0.87 -15.24 -4.46
C THR A 119 -2.16 -16.00 -4.72
N PHE A 120 -2.97 -16.16 -3.69
CA PHE A 120 -4.35 -16.65 -3.78
C PHE A 120 -5.36 -15.52 -4.03
N MET A 121 -4.94 -14.25 -3.89
CA MET A 121 -5.82 -13.08 -4.08
C MET A 121 -6.03 -12.69 -5.55
N GLY A 122 -5.48 -13.43 -6.52
CA GLY A 122 -5.56 -13.08 -7.95
C GLY A 122 -6.95 -13.19 -8.56
N GLU A 123 -7.83 -13.99 -7.97
CA GLU A 123 -9.21 -14.17 -8.43
C GLU A 123 -10.13 -13.10 -7.84
N PRO A 124 -11.05 -12.54 -8.64
CA PRO A 124 -12.00 -11.56 -8.13
C PRO A 124 -12.99 -12.24 -7.16
N TYR A 125 -12.95 -11.83 -5.89
CA TYR A 125 -13.89 -12.31 -4.87
C TYR A 125 -14.89 -11.24 -4.43
N ASP A 126 -14.81 -10.03 -5.00
CA ASP A 126 -15.71 -8.92 -4.73
C ASP A 126 -15.90 -8.01 -5.97
N ALA A 127 -16.55 -6.85 -5.78
CA ALA A 127 -16.85 -5.91 -6.84
C ALA A 127 -15.61 -5.14 -7.38
N PHE A 128 -14.45 -5.21 -6.69
CA PHE A 128 -13.25 -4.52 -7.13
C PHE A 128 -12.51 -5.35 -8.18
N GLY A 129 -12.21 -4.72 -9.32
CA GLY A 129 -11.23 -5.28 -10.24
C GLY A 129 -9.86 -5.37 -9.57
N SER A 130 -9.15 -6.48 -9.80
CA SER A 130 -7.82 -6.70 -9.26
C SER A 130 -6.80 -6.78 -10.39
N THR A 131 -5.67 -6.06 -10.20
CA THR A 131 -4.49 -6.16 -11.08
C THR A 131 -3.35 -6.73 -10.25
N VAL A 132 -2.71 -7.78 -10.76
CA VAL A 132 -1.53 -8.39 -10.13
C VAL A 132 -0.28 -7.86 -10.79
N VAL A 133 0.66 -7.37 -9.99
CA VAL A 133 1.95 -6.84 -10.41
C VAL A 133 3.04 -7.63 -9.70
N ARG A 134 4.10 -8.00 -10.40
CA ARG A 134 5.26 -8.64 -9.77
C ARG A 134 5.93 -7.65 -8.81
N LEU A 135 6.11 -8.06 -7.56
CA LEU A 135 6.87 -7.31 -6.56
C LEU A 135 8.35 -7.67 -6.67
N ASP A 136 9.19 -6.67 -6.86
CA ASP A 136 10.64 -6.81 -6.92
C ASP A 136 11.35 -5.54 -6.40
N ALA A 137 12.69 -5.51 -6.52
CA ALA A 137 13.52 -4.42 -6.03
C ALA A 137 13.20 -3.06 -6.68
N SER A 138 12.61 -3.04 -7.89
CA SER A 138 12.32 -1.80 -8.62
C SER A 138 11.07 -1.09 -8.12
N ASN A 139 10.18 -1.78 -7.40
CA ASN A 139 8.87 -1.23 -7.03
C ASN A 139 8.48 -1.42 -5.56
N VAL A 140 9.23 -2.19 -4.77
CA VAL A 140 8.88 -2.51 -3.39
C VAL A 140 8.77 -1.26 -2.50
N GLU A 141 9.69 -0.28 -2.62
CA GLU A 141 9.63 0.96 -1.84
C GLU A 141 8.35 1.73 -2.17
N ASP A 142 8.07 1.95 -3.44
CA ASP A 142 6.88 2.69 -3.87
C ASP A 142 5.58 1.95 -3.55
N ALA A 143 5.56 0.63 -3.64
CA ALA A 143 4.40 -0.19 -3.25
C ALA A 143 4.11 -0.09 -1.74
N LEU A 144 5.16 -0.13 -0.89
CA LEU A 144 5.02 0.06 0.56
C LEU A 144 4.52 1.46 0.90
N VAL A 145 5.11 2.50 0.29
CA VAL A 145 4.66 3.89 0.48
C VAL A 145 3.22 4.05 0.04
N ALA A 146 2.86 3.56 -1.15
CA ALA A 146 1.50 3.63 -1.68
C ALA A 146 0.50 2.94 -0.74
N SER A 147 0.86 1.76 -0.21
CA SER A 147 0.00 1.01 0.71
C SER A 147 -0.31 1.76 2.02
N GLY A 148 0.55 2.69 2.43
CA GLY A 148 0.33 3.54 3.61
C GLY A 148 -0.10 4.97 3.29
N THR A 149 -0.37 5.30 2.02
CA THR A 149 -0.70 6.67 1.58
C THR A 149 -2.20 6.95 1.74
N ILE A 150 -2.57 7.65 2.82
CA ILE A 150 -3.96 7.98 3.14
C ILE A 150 -4.41 9.23 2.34
N PRO A 151 -5.52 9.16 1.58
CA PRO A 151 -6.07 10.33 0.91
C PRO A 151 -6.34 11.49 1.86
N VAL A 152 -6.27 12.72 1.34
CA VAL A 152 -6.45 13.98 2.09
C VAL A 152 -5.25 14.38 2.94
N ILE A 153 -4.53 13.39 3.52
CA ILE A 153 -3.36 13.62 4.38
C ILE A 153 -2.07 13.57 3.56
N CYS A 154 -2.00 12.66 2.58
CA CYS A 154 -0.82 12.43 1.75
C CYS A 154 -1.07 12.77 0.28
N SER A 155 0.01 12.99 -0.47
CA SER A 155 -0.02 12.96 -1.94
C SER A 155 0.09 11.53 -2.46
N PRO A 156 -0.57 11.18 -3.59
CA PRO A 156 -0.52 9.83 -4.13
C PRO A 156 0.88 9.44 -4.60
N VAL A 157 1.18 8.16 -4.55
CA VAL A 157 2.33 7.62 -5.27
C VAL A 157 1.93 7.45 -6.74
N ARG A 158 2.75 8.01 -7.63
CA ARG A 158 2.50 8.00 -9.08
C ARG A 158 3.47 7.06 -9.78
N SER A 159 2.97 6.35 -10.79
CA SER A 159 3.83 5.60 -11.72
C SER A 159 4.76 4.59 -11.04
N ILE A 160 4.22 3.63 -10.31
CA ILE A 160 4.99 2.53 -9.73
C ILE A 160 5.50 1.62 -10.84
N ALA A 161 6.77 1.23 -10.79
CA ALA A 161 7.41 0.39 -11.81
C ALA A 161 6.68 -0.93 -12.01
N GLY A 162 6.44 -1.30 -13.26
CA GLY A 162 5.73 -2.54 -13.64
C GLY A 162 4.22 -2.51 -13.42
N ALA A 163 3.67 -1.44 -12.86
CA ALA A 163 2.24 -1.30 -12.59
C ALA A 163 1.56 -0.36 -13.59
N PRO A 164 0.24 -0.46 -13.81
CA PRO A 164 -0.50 0.46 -14.66
C PRO A 164 -0.33 1.92 -14.22
N PRO A 165 -0.26 2.90 -15.14
CA PRO A 165 -0.12 4.29 -14.78
C PRO A 165 -1.33 4.80 -13.98
N GLY A 166 -1.09 5.66 -12.98
CA GLY A 166 -2.17 6.23 -12.16
C GLY A 166 -1.72 6.68 -10.79
N ASN A 167 -2.68 7.09 -9.97
CA ASN A 167 -2.49 7.51 -8.59
C ASN A 167 -2.78 6.34 -7.66
N TYR A 168 -1.79 5.96 -6.86
CA TYR A 168 -1.84 4.84 -5.93
C TYR A 168 -2.03 5.34 -4.50
N TRP A 169 -2.84 4.63 -3.76
CA TRP A 169 -3.29 4.97 -2.42
C TRP A 169 -3.30 3.74 -1.51
N ASP A 170 -3.57 3.98 -0.23
CA ASP A 170 -3.67 2.96 0.80
C ASP A 170 -4.59 1.81 0.39
N GLY A 171 -4.10 0.60 0.58
CA GLY A 171 -4.83 -0.63 0.29
C GLY A 171 -6.08 -0.82 1.15
N ALA A 172 -6.12 -0.23 2.35
CA ALA A 172 -7.28 -0.29 3.22
C ALA A 172 -8.52 0.41 2.64
N LEU A 173 -8.38 1.25 1.60
CA LEU A 173 -9.53 1.82 0.90
C LEU A 173 -10.38 0.75 0.20
N VAL A 174 -9.76 -0.34 -0.24
CA VAL A 174 -10.41 -1.48 -0.90
C VAL A 174 -10.54 -2.67 0.03
N ASP A 175 -9.56 -2.90 0.91
CA ASP A 175 -9.48 -4.05 1.81
C ASP A 175 -9.11 -3.65 3.24
N TYR A 176 -10.00 -2.95 3.94
CA TYR A 176 -9.78 -2.57 5.33
C TYR A 176 -9.68 -3.79 6.26
N HIS A 177 -10.53 -4.78 6.05
CA HIS A 177 -10.42 -6.10 6.64
C HIS A 177 -10.16 -7.08 5.51
N LEU A 178 -8.97 -7.68 5.49
CA LEU A 178 -8.61 -8.74 4.54
C LEU A 178 -9.42 -10.01 4.87
N GLN A 179 -10.71 -9.97 4.56
CA GLN A 179 -11.59 -11.14 4.65
C GLN A 179 -11.37 -11.97 3.38
N LEU A 180 -10.33 -12.80 3.43
CA LEU A 180 -10.07 -13.77 2.37
C LEU A 180 -11.05 -14.94 2.54
N PRO A 181 -11.64 -15.45 1.45
CA PRO A 181 -12.33 -16.72 1.50
C PRO A 181 -11.28 -17.82 1.73
N TYR A 182 -11.27 -18.41 2.89
CA TYR A 182 -10.47 -19.59 3.23
C TYR A 182 -11.17 -20.85 2.77
#